data_298152de617b79d1e6021834c7191903
#
_entry.id   298152de617b79d1e6021834c7191903
#
_cell.length_a   1.000
_cell.length_b   1.000
_cell.length_c   1.000
_cell.angle_alpha   90.00
_cell.angle_beta   90.00
_cell.angle_gamma   90.00
#
_symmetry.space_group_name_H-M   'P 1'
#
loop_
_entity.id
_entity.type
_entity.pdbx_description
1 polymer ?
#
loop_
_entity_poly.entity_id
_entity_poly.type
_entity_poly.pdbx_seq_one_letter_code
_entity_poly.pdbx_strand_id
1 'polypeptide(L)'
;MKKNFRFCILFIFVFLFNTLIAKAERVIKRDDITIKNDIIYFKDEKTSYTGIMKDYHKNGKVKNEWTVVNGLVNGLAKVYYENGNLKYEAYLKNNKQDGIVKNYYPNGKLEMEIPFKDGIKEGVQKQYSENGKLIVEATLKNNLRNGIYKDYFENGKVENEGMYRDDKEEGIHKEYYPNGKIKKEVEFKAGIPNGIARQYNEKGIKEKETSFKNGIEDGVRKNFYENGNLKYSIEMKNGVENGAFKQYYENGILEIEAFYKNGKIDGIRKDYYKSGKLEVEGFYKDGKPDGWTYVYNEDGSLKREIFFIEGQAYEKAKDK
;
A
#
# COMPACT_ATOMS: atom_id res chain seq x y z
N MET A 1 20.93 -33.03 -71.27
CA MET A 1 19.80 -32.11 -71.40
C MET A 1 18.69 -32.51 -70.42
N LYS A 2 18.62 -31.91 -69.23
CA LYS A 2 17.54 -32.17 -68.23
C LYS A 2 16.75 -30.87 -68.10
N LYS A 3 15.49 -30.91 -68.56
CA LYS A 3 14.52 -29.82 -68.39
C LYS A 3 13.93 -29.88 -67.00
N ASN A 4 14.14 -28.84 -66.19
CA ASN A 4 13.50 -28.64 -64.91
C ASN A 4 12.08 -28.10 -65.15
N PHE A 5 11.08 -28.87 -64.75
CA PHE A 5 9.70 -28.44 -64.64
C PHE A 5 9.50 -27.79 -63.29
N ARG A 6 9.33 -26.48 -63.24
CA ARG A 6 8.88 -25.75 -62.06
C ARG A 6 7.35 -25.80 -62.00
N PHE A 7 6.84 -26.53 -61.02
CA PHE A 7 5.42 -26.48 -60.65
C PHE A 7 5.17 -25.16 -59.90
N CYS A 8 4.48 -24.21 -60.51
CA CYS A 8 3.86 -23.09 -59.86
C CYS A 8 2.55 -23.58 -59.22
N ILE A 9 2.55 -23.74 -57.88
CA ILE A 9 1.31 -23.94 -57.11
C ILE A 9 0.68 -22.57 -56.96
N LEU A 10 -0.35 -22.32 -57.74
CA LEU A 10 -1.21 -21.13 -57.61
C LEU A 10 -2.11 -21.33 -56.38
N PHE A 11 -1.76 -20.71 -55.23
CA PHE A 11 -2.66 -20.61 -54.11
C PHE A 11 -3.79 -19.63 -54.47
N ILE A 12 -4.93 -20.19 -54.88
CA ILE A 12 -6.17 -19.42 -54.98
C ILE A 12 -6.66 -19.17 -53.56
N PHE A 13 -6.36 -18.01 -53.00
CA PHE A 13 -7.03 -17.47 -51.83
C PHE A 13 -8.47 -17.12 -52.22
N VAL A 14 -9.40 -18.05 -51.94
CA VAL A 14 -10.82 -17.73 -51.95
C VAL A 14 -11.08 -16.80 -50.77
N PHE A 15 -11.01 -15.52 -51.00
CA PHE A 15 -11.61 -14.50 -50.13
C PHE A 15 -13.13 -14.73 -50.20
N LEU A 16 -13.65 -15.48 -49.24
CA LEU A 16 -15.07 -15.38 -48.89
C LEU A 16 -15.32 -13.99 -48.38
N PHE A 17 -15.58 -13.05 -49.29
CA PHE A 17 -16.27 -11.82 -48.97
C PHE A 17 -17.66 -12.24 -48.48
N ASN A 18 -17.79 -12.44 -47.16
CA ASN A 18 -19.06 -12.29 -46.50
C ASN A 18 -19.45 -10.83 -46.78
N THR A 19 -20.23 -10.61 -47.78
CA THR A 19 -21.01 -9.37 -47.93
C THR A 19 -21.95 -9.32 -46.75
N LEU A 20 -21.45 -8.90 -45.60
CA LEU A 20 -22.29 -8.27 -44.59
C LEU A 20 -22.86 -7.05 -45.32
N ILE A 21 -24.08 -7.19 -45.84
CA ILE A 21 -24.89 -6.04 -46.22
C ILE A 21 -24.88 -5.18 -44.97
N ALA A 22 -24.14 -4.07 -45.02
CA ALA A 22 -24.19 -3.03 -44.01
C ALA A 22 -25.66 -2.58 -43.98
N LYS A 23 -26.50 -3.23 -43.17
CA LYS A 23 -27.76 -2.64 -42.74
C LYS A 23 -27.37 -1.34 -42.15
N ALA A 24 -27.84 -0.23 -42.75
CA ALA A 24 -27.58 1.12 -42.23
C ALA A 24 -27.76 1.07 -40.72
N GLU A 25 -26.73 1.43 -39.94
CA GLU A 25 -26.79 1.36 -38.49
C GLU A 25 -27.99 2.16 -38.03
N ARG A 26 -29.03 1.48 -37.59
CA ARG A 26 -30.26 2.13 -37.10
C ARG A 26 -29.89 2.80 -35.78
N VAL A 27 -30.03 4.12 -35.72
CA VAL A 27 -29.87 4.91 -34.50
C VAL A 27 -31.24 5.11 -33.89
N ILE A 28 -31.44 4.70 -32.64
CA ILE A 28 -32.69 4.85 -31.91
C ILE A 28 -32.50 5.62 -30.59
N LYS A 29 -33.59 6.19 -30.07
CA LYS A 29 -33.62 6.82 -28.74
C LYS A 29 -34.01 5.77 -27.70
N ARG A 30 -33.66 6.02 -26.45
CA ARG A 30 -34.04 5.16 -25.32
C ARG A 30 -35.54 5.00 -25.17
N ASP A 31 -36.31 6.04 -25.49
CA ASP A 31 -37.78 6.00 -25.40
C ASP A 31 -38.44 5.09 -26.46
N ASP A 32 -37.66 4.67 -27.45
CA ASP A 32 -38.11 3.78 -28.55
C ASP A 32 -37.85 2.30 -28.24
N ILE A 33 -37.41 1.95 -27.04
CA ILE A 33 -37.05 0.57 -26.67
C ILE A 33 -37.91 0.02 -25.55
N THR A 34 -37.97 -1.31 -25.51
CA THR A 34 -38.49 -2.11 -24.39
C THR A 34 -37.42 -3.11 -23.99
N ILE A 35 -37.19 -3.30 -22.68
CA ILE A 35 -36.25 -4.29 -22.15
C ILE A 35 -37.09 -5.41 -21.51
N LYS A 36 -36.81 -6.66 -21.93
CA LYS A 36 -37.41 -7.89 -21.37
C LYS A 36 -36.29 -8.92 -21.13
N ASN A 37 -36.15 -9.39 -19.88
CA ASN A 37 -35.12 -10.36 -19.49
C ASN A 37 -33.72 -9.92 -19.95
N ASP A 38 -33.34 -8.67 -19.69
CA ASP A 38 -32.08 -8.02 -20.07
C ASP A 38 -31.81 -7.95 -21.60
N ILE A 39 -32.81 -8.24 -22.43
CA ILE A 39 -32.74 -8.12 -23.89
C ILE A 39 -33.48 -6.83 -24.32
N ILE A 40 -32.81 -6.06 -25.17
CA ILE A 40 -33.35 -4.80 -25.73
C ILE A 40 -34.11 -5.11 -27.01
N TYR A 41 -35.34 -4.65 -27.07
CA TYR A 41 -36.20 -4.70 -28.24
C TYR A 41 -36.53 -3.28 -28.69
N PHE A 42 -36.68 -3.07 -29.99
CA PHE A 42 -37.33 -1.86 -30.46
C PHE A 42 -38.82 -1.93 -30.12
N LYS A 43 -39.43 -0.79 -29.78
CA LYS A 43 -40.84 -0.71 -29.36
C LYS A 43 -41.74 -1.37 -30.41
N ASP A 44 -42.60 -2.28 -29.95
CA ASP A 44 -43.53 -3.04 -30.78
C ASP A 44 -42.93 -4.07 -31.74
N GLU A 45 -41.61 -4.27 -31.75
CA GLU A 45 -40.97 -5.34 -32.52
C GLU A 45 -40.84 -6.64 -31.68
N LYS A 46 -40.99 -7.80 -32.32
CA LYS A 46 -40.77 -9.11 -31.68
C LYS A 46 -39.33 -9.53 -31.75
N THR A 47 -38.51 -8.90 -32.63
CA THR A 47 -37.11 -9.21 -32.83
C THR A 47 -36.24 -8.32 -31.94
N SER A 48 -35.18 -8.89 -31.36
CA SER A 48 -34.22 -8.14 -30.56
C SER A 48 -33.51 -7.07 -31.40
N TYR A 49 -33.20 -5.94 -30.76
CA TYR A 49 -32.61 -4.79 -31.44
C TYR A 49 -31.14 -5.03 -31.79
N THR A 50 -30.72 -4.59 -32.97
CA THR A 50 -29.32 -4.47 -33.39
C THR A 50 -29.10 -3.09 -33.99
N GLY A 51 -28.14 -2.34 -33.47
CA GLY A 51 -27.82 -0.98 -33.91
C GLY A 51 -27.20 -0.13 -32.84
N ILE A 52 -27.20 1.19 -33.01
CA ILE A 52 -26.71 2.16 -32.03
C ILE A 52 -27.89 2.77 -31.28
N MET A 53 -27.84 2.78 -29.96
CA MET A 53 -28.79 3.44 -29.11
C MET A 53 -28.18 4.72 -28.55
N LYS A 54 -28.88 5.86 -28.64
CA LYS A 54 -28.44 7.16 -28.14
C LYS A 54 -29.47 7.82 -27.24
N ASP A 55 -28.97 8.39 -26.14
CA ASP A 55 -29.72 9.35 -25.33
C ASP A 55 -29.08 10.73 -25.46
N TYR A 56 -29.85 11.76 -25.16
CA TYR A 56 -29.40 13.14 -25.29
C TYR A 56 -29.62 13.91 -23.99
N HIS A 57 -28.73 14.83 -23.71
CA HIS A 57 -28.88 15.85 -22.68
C HIS A 57 -29.95 16.85 -23.07
N LYS A 58 -30.46 17.64 -22.12
CA LYS A 58 -31.46 18.71 -22.38
C LYS A 58 -30.94 19.73 -23.39
N ASN A 59 -29.64 19.93 -23.50
CA ASN A 59 -29.00 20.84 -24.47
C ASN A 59 -28.82 20.24 -25.88
N GLY A 60 -29.34 19.02 -26.13
CA GLY A 60 -29.30 18.34 -27.42
C GLY A 60 -28.02 17.58 -27.70
N LYS A 61 -26.96 17.67 -26.86
CA LYS A 61 -25.74 16.88 -27.02
C LYS A 61 -26.00 15.44 -26.61
N VAL A 62 -25.24 14.51 -27.23
CA VAL A 62 -25.30 13.09 -26.87
C VAL A 62 -24.91 12.92 -25.40
N LYS A 63 -25.69 12.16 -24.66
CA LYS A 63 -25.47 11.77 -23.28
C LYS A 63 -24.91 10.36 -23.18
N ASN A 64 -25.53 9.41 -23.89
CA ASN A 64 -25.12 8.01 -23.93
C ASN A 64 -25.11 7.53 -25.39
N GLU A 65 -24.19 6.62 -25.70
CA GLU A 65 -24.12 5.93 -26.97
C GLU A 65 -23.70 4.47 -26.71
N TRP A 66 -24.53 3.52 -27.14
CA TRP A 66 -24.31 2.11 -26.91
C TRP A 66 -24.47 1.32 -28.20
N THR A 67 -23.52 0.40 -28.46
CA THR A 67 -23.64 -0.57 -29.55
C THR A 67 -24.39 -1.80 -29.04
N VAL A 68 -25.50 -2.11 -29.68
CA VAL A 68 -26.36 -3.25 -29.32
C VAL A 68 -26.37 -4.25 -30.46
N VAL A 69 -26.17 -5.54 -30.15
CA VAL A 69 -26.24 -6.64 -31.09
C VAL A 69 -27.13 -7.73 -30.52
N ASN A 70 -28.18 -8.10 -31.26
CA ASN A 70 -29.16 -9.10 -30.82
C ASN A 70 -29.76 -8.78 -29.42
N GLY A 71 -30.01 -7.52 -29.14
CA GLY A 71 -30.59 -7.04 -27.87
C GLY A 71 -29.64 -6.93 -26.70
N LEU A 72 -28.37 -7.29 -26.85
CA LEU A 72 -27.34 -7.16 -25.82
C LEU A 72 -26.39 -6.01 -26.18
N VAL A 73 -25.92 -5.28 -25.17
CA VAL A 73 -24.82 -4.32 -25.37
C VAL A 73 -23.57 -5.14 -25.70
N ASN A 74 -23.08 -5.00 -26.93
CA ASN A 74 -22.00 -5.78 -27.47
C ASN A 74 -21.16 -4.88 -28.41
N GLY A 75 -20.11 -4.30 -27.89
CA GLY A 75 -19.29 -3.27 -28.52
C GLY A 75 -19.03 -2.09 -27.58
N LEU A 76 -18.76 -0.94 -28.16
CA LEU A 76 -18.48 0.28 -27.42
C LEU A 76 -19.72 0.82 -26.73
N ALA A 77 -19.56 1.22 -25.45
CA ALA A 77 -20.50 2.00 -24.68
C ALA A 77 -19.80 3.30 -24.26
N LYS A 78 -20.42 4.44 -24.53
CA LYS A 78 -19.90 5.77 -24.22
C LYS A 78 -20.92 6.58 -23.45
N VAL A 79 -20.44 7.36 -22.50
CA VAL A 79 -21.21 8.35 -21.75
C VAL A 79 -20.49 9.69 -21.87
N TYR A 80 -21.22 10.76 -22.02
CA TYR A 80 -20.69 12.10 -22.19
C TYR A 80 -21.18 13.05 -21.13
N TYR A 81 -20.40 14.03 -20.75
CA TYR A 81 -20.80 15.17 -19.95
C TYR A 81 -21.71 16.13 -20.75
N GLU A 82 -22.41 17.02 -20.06
CA GLU A 82 -23.24 18.06 -20.70
C GLU A 82 -22.44 19.02 -21.60
N ASN A 83 -21.16 19.21 -21.33
CA ASN A 83 -20.26 19.98 -22.19
C ASN A 83 -19.89 19.25 -23.49
N GLY A 84 -20.21 17.95 -23.60
CA GLY A 84 -19.94 17.08 -24.74
C GLY A 84 -18.64 16.30 -24.66
N ASN A 85 -17.83 16.51 -23.63
CA ASN A 85 -16.63 15.72 -23.42
C ASN A 85 -16.99 14.29 -22.98
N LEU A 86 -16.17 13.33 -23.38
CA LEU A 86 -16.32 11.94 -22.97
C LEU A 86 -16.16 11.84 -21.45
N LYS A 87 -17.06 11.12 -20.78
CA LYS A 87 -17.07 10.85 -19.34
C LYS A 87 -16.64 9.41 -19.04
N TYR A 88 -17.09 8.50 -19.90
CA TYR A 88 -16.88 7.07 -19.70
C TYR A 88 -16.84 6.36 -21.04
N GLU A 89 -15.95 5.37 -21.16
CA GLU A 89 -15.87 4.49 -22.31
C GLU A 89 -15.57 3.06 -21.83
N ALA A 90 -16.31 2.10 -22.35
CA ALA A 90 -16.08 0.68 -22.11
C ALA A 90 -16.40 -0.14 -23.37
N TYR A 91 -15.68 -1.24 -23.54
CA TYR A 91 -16.10 -2.29 -24.44
C TYR A 91 -16.88 -3.33 -23.65
N LEU A 92 -18.07 -3.70 -24.13
CA LEU A 92 -18.89 -4.75 -23.54
C LEU A 92 -19.02 -5.92 -24.49
N LYS A 93 -19.11 -7.11 -23.91
CA LYS A 93 -19.44 -8.36 -24.59
C LYS A 93 -20.62 -8.99 -23.86
N ASN A 94 -21.76 -9.09 -24.56
CA ASN A 94 -22.98 -9.64 -23.97
C ASN A 94 -23.36 -8.99 -22.61
N ASN A 95 -23.45 -7.67 -22.57
CA ASN A 95 -23.74 -6.83 -21.39
C ASN A 95 -22.64 -6.84 -20.30
N LYS A 96 -21.52 -7.55 -20.47
CA LYS A 96 -20.42 -7.57 -19.50
C LYS A 96 -19.24 -6.77 -20.02
N GLN A 97 -18.61 -5.99 -19.16
CA GLN A 97 -17.37 -5.26 -19.47
C GLN A 97 -16.27 -6.28 -19.83
N ASP A 98 -15.60 -6.06 -20.97
CA ASP A 98 -14.51 -6.92 -21.47
C ASP A 98 -13.47 -6.05 -22.17
N GLY A 99 -12.36 -5.77 -21.51
CA GLY A 99 -11.35 -4.83 -21.96
C GLY A 99 -11.11 -3.70 -20.95
N ILE A 100 -10.52 -2.59 -21.40
CA ILE A 100 -10.19 -1.45 -20.52
C ILE A 100 -11.38 -0.52 -20.47
N VAL A 101 -11.92 -0.31 -19.27
CA VAL A 101 -12.88 0.75 -18.96
C VAL A 101 -12.10 2.02 -18.66
N LYS A 102 -12.51 3.13 -19.27
CA LYS A 102 -11.92 4.45 -19.08
C LYS A 102 -12.91 5.44 -18.54
N ASN A 103 -12.53 6.17 -17.51
CA ASN A 103 -13.25 7.35 -17.01
C ASN A 103 -12.44 8.61 -17.34
N TYR A 104 -13.12 9.71 -17.55
CA TYR A 104 -12.51 10.98 -17.90
C TYR A 104 -13.07 12.10 -17.05
N TYR A 105 -12.24 13.07 -16.70
CA TYR A 105 -12.66 14.32 -16.07
C TYR A 105 -13.48 15.20 -17.03
N PRO A 106 -14.25 16.17 -16.49
CA PRO A 106 -14.99 17.12 -17.33
C PRO A 106 -14.13 17.95 -18.30
N ASN A 107 -12.82 18.09 -18.01
CA ASN A 107 -11.85 18.74 -18.90
C ASN A 107 -11.37 17.83 -20.04
N GLY A 108 -11.85 16.58 -20.12
CA GLY A 108 -11.52 15.59 -21.14
C GLY A 108 -10.27 14.76 -20.88
N LYS A 109 -9.54 15.03 -19.80
CA LYS A 109 -8.38 14.21 -19.45
C LYS A 109 -8.80 12.89 -18.79
N LEU A 110 -7.99 11.88 -19.01
CA LEU A 110 -8.18 10.56 -18.42
C LEU A 110 -8.11 10.64 -16.88
N GLU A 111 -9.11 10.08 -16.20
CA GLU A 111 -9.20 9.97 -14.75
C GLU A 111 -8.79 8.58 -14.27
N MET A 112 -9.28 7.54 -14.96
CA MET A 112 -9.06 6.17 -14.52
C MET A 112 -9.10 5.17 -15.70
N GLU A 113 -8.24 4.17 -15.65
CA GLU A 113 -8.27 2.98 -16.49
C GLU A 113 -8.44 1.75 -15.60
N ILE A 114 -9.42 0.93 -15.91
CA ILE A 114 -9.71 -0.30 -15.16
C ILE A 114 -9.85 -1.45 -16.15
N PRO A 115 -8.98 -2.47 -16.12
CA PRO A 115 -9.14 -3.64 -16.95
C PRO A 115 -10.22 -4.58 -16.41
N PHE A 116 -11.06 -5.07 -17.32
CA PHE A 116 -12.11 -6.04 -17.04
C PHE A 116 -12.02 -7.23 -17.98
N LYS A 117 -12.41 -8.39 -17.48
CA LYS A 117 -12.64 -9.60 -18.23
C LYS A 117 -13.94 -10.25 -17.79
N ASP A 118 -14.88 -10.44 -18.72
CA ASP A 118 -16.21 -10.99 -18.45
C ASP A 118 -16.94 -10.30 -17.26
N GLY A 119 -16.75 -8.99 -17.09
CA GLY A 119 -17.35 -8.18 -16.02
C GLY A 119 -16.59 -8.19 -14.68
N ILE A 120 -15.44 -8.85 -14.61
CA ILE A 120 -14.60 -8.94 -13.42
C ILE A 120 -13.35 -8.07 -13.62
N LYS A 121 -12.99 -7.26 -12.62
CA LYS A 121 -11.75 -6.47 -12.65
C LYS A 121 -10.55 -7.42 -12.56
N GLU A 122 -9.67 -7.35 -13.55
CA GLU A 122 -8.47 -8.19 -13.62
C GLU A 122 -7.35 -7.48 -14.40
N GLY A 123 -6.21 -7.23 -13.76
CA GLY A 123 -5.06 -6.52 -14.33
C GLY A 123 -4.70 -5.26 -13.56
N VAL A 124 -3.97 -4.33 -14.18
CA VAL A 124 -3.48 -3.11 -13.51
C VAL A 124 -4.46 -1.97 -13.74
N GLN A 125 -5.12 -1.53 -12.66
CA GLN A 125 -5.89 -0.29 -12.61
C GLN A 125 -4.92 0.88 -12.47
N LYS A 126 -5.21 1.98 -13.17
CA LYS A 126 -4.48 3.25 -13.07
C LYS A 126 -5.45 4.39 -12.80
N GLN A 127 -5.03 5.33 -11.96
CA GLN A 127 -5.76 6.56 -11.68
C GLN A 127 -4.86 7.77 -11.90
N TYR A 128 -5.42 8.82 -12.47
CA TYR A 128 -4.72 10.04 -12.82
C TYR A 128 -5.39 11.25 -12.17
N SER A 129 -4.63 12.28 -11.88
CA SER A 129 -5.15 13.59 -11.43
C SER A 129 -5.77 14.37 -12.59
N GLU A 130 -6.52 15.44 -12.29
CA GLU A 130 -7.06 16.35 -13.31
C GLU A 130 -5.98 17.00 -14.21
N ASN A 131 -4.74 17.05 -13.72
CA ASN A 131 -3.59 17.52 -14.51
C ASN A 131 -3.03 16.42 -15.43
N GLY A 132 -3.50 15.17 -15.30
CA GLY A 132 -3.07 14.01 -16.11
C GLY A 132 -1.85 13.29 -15.55
N LYS A 133 -1.44 13.56 -14.32
CA LYS A 133 -0.37 12.82 -13.63
C LYS A 133 -0.92 11.53 -13.05
N LEU A 134 -0.16 10.46 -13.15
CA LEU A 134 -0.46 9.19 -12.49
C LEU A 134 -0.39 9.38 -10.97
N ILE A 135 -1.44 8.97 -10.25
CA ILE A 135 -1.54 9.08 -8.79
C ILE A 135 -1.70 7.73 -8.11
N VAL A 136 -2.25 6.71 -8.79
CA VAL A 136 -2.37 5.35 -8.23
C VAL A 136 -2.20 4.30 -9.32
N GLU A 137 -1.49 3.22 -9.01
CA GLU A 137 -1.51 1.94 -9.73
C GLU A 137 -1.83 0.81 -8.75
N ALA A 138 -2.76 -0.06 -9.12
CA ALA A 138 -3.13 -1.22 -8.30
C ALA A 138 -3.37 -2.45 -9.17
N THR A 139 -2.75 -3.56 -8.83
CA THR A 139 -3.03 -4.84 -9.48
C THR A 139 -4.28 -5.47 -8.88
N LEU A 140 -5.25 -5.77 -9.74
CA LEU A 140 -6.53 -6.35 -9.38
C LEU A 140 -6.63 -7.79 -9.89
N LYS A 141 -7.27 -8.65 -9.11
CA LYS A 141 -7.68 -9.99 -9.49
C LYS A 141 -9.01 -10.32 -8.80
N ASN A 142 -10.00 -10.77 -9.55
CA ASN A 142 -11.33 -11.08 -9.03
C ASN A 142 -11.97 -9.90 -8.26
N ASN A 143 -11.83 -8.66 -8.76
CA ASN A 143 -12.30 -7.40 -8.17
C ASN A 143 -11.57 -6.94 -6.90
N LEU A 144 -10.60 -7.69 -6.39
CA LEU A 144 -9.82 -7.38 -5.19
C LEU A 144 -8.40 -6.93 -5.56
N ARG A 145 -7.76 -6.10 -4.74
CA ARG A 145 -6.32 -5.83 -4.89
C ARG A 145 -5.55 -7.12 -4.61
N ASN A 146 -4.78 -7.54 -5.59
CA ASN A 146 -4.00 -8.78 -5.51
C ASN A 146 -2.74 -8.63 -6.36
N GLY A 147 -1.66 -8.19 -5.74
CA GLY A 147 -0.41 -7.82 -6.38
C GLY A 147 0.09 -6.45 -5.94
N ILE A 148 0.87 -5.80 -6.78
CA ILE A 148 1.54 -4.53 -6.48
C ILE A 148 0.52 -3.38 -6.43
N TYR A 149 0.66 -2.54 -5.40
CA TYR A 149 0.02 -1.25 -5.26
C TYR A 149 1.09 -0.17 -5.17
N LYS A 150 0.86 0.96 -5.83
CA LYS A 150 1.68 2.18 -5.73
C LYS A 150 0.78 3.39 -5.79
N ASP A 151 1.09 4.39 -4.98
CA ASP A 151 0.62 5.75 -5.17
C ASP A 151 1.80 6.72 -5.28
N TYR A 152 1.53 7.93 -5.76
CA TYR A 152 2.55 8.84 -6.22
C TYR A 152 2.30 10.27 -5.73
N PHE A 153 3.36 10.94 -5.32
CA PHE A 153 3.36 12.39 -5.10
C PHE A 153 3.06 13.16 -6.39
N GLU A 154 2.68 14.42 -6.26
CA GLU A 154 2.51 15.33 -7.41
C GLU A 154 3.78 15.47 -8.27
N ASN A 155 4.97 15.29 -7.71
CA ASN A 155 6.23 15.30 -8.43
C ASN A 155 6.50 14.03 -9.23
N GLY A 156 5.59 13.04 -9.19
CA GLY A 156 5.66 11.77 -9.91
C GLY A 156 6.53 10.69 -9.24
N LYS A 157 7.12 10.97 -8.08
CA LYS A 157 7.82 9.94 -7.30
C LYS A 157 6.83 9.10 -6.52
N VAL A 158 7.18 7.86 -6.25
CA VAL A 158 6.38 6.95 -5.41
C VAL A 158 6.27 7.54 -4.00
N GLU A 159 5.06 7.58 -3.46
CA GLU A 159 4.75 7.93 -2.08
C GLU A 159 4.60 6.68 -1.22
N ASN A 160 3.80 5.72 -1.69
CA ASN A 160 3.65 4.43 -1.03
C ASN A 160 3.78 3.29 -2.04
N GLU A 161 4.36 2.18 -1.62
CA GLU A 161 4.33 0.92 -2.38
C GLU A 161 4.22 -0.28 -1.45
N GLY A 162 3.54 -1.32 -1.93
CA GLY A 162 3.41 -2.58 -1.22
C GLY A 162 2.70 -3.63 -2.04
N MET A 163 2.60 -4.81 -1.49
CA MET A 163 1.83 -5.90 -2.06
C MET A 163 0.52 -6.12 -1.29
N TYR A 164 -0.52 -6.46 -2.03
CA TYR A 164 -1.80 -6.87 -1.48
C TYR A 164 -2.11 -8.29 -1.91
N ARG A 165 -2.79 -9.02 -1.02
CA ARG A 165 -3.43 -10.30 -1.30
C ARG A 165 -4.87 -10.25 -0.80
N ASP A 166 -5.82 -10.33 -1.73
CA ASP A 166 -7.26 -10.26 -1.44
C ASP A 166 -7.61 -9.05 -0.55
N ASP A 167 -7.20 -7.84 -0.99
CA ASP A 167 -7.33 -6.53 -0.32
C ASP A 167 -6.59 -6.36 1.01
N LYS A 168 -5.82 -7.35 1.46
CA LYS A 168 -5.00 -7.28 2.67
C LYS A 168 -3.54 -7.04 2.32
N GLU A 169 -2.89 -6.19 3.11
CA GLU A 169 -1.45 -5.94 2.98
C GLU A 169 -0.65 -7.23 3.25
N GLU A 170 0.37 -7.47 2.41
CA GLU A 170 1.24 -8.65 2.49
C GLU A 170 2.68 -8.27 2.17
N GLY A 171 3.63 -8.76 2.97
CA GLY A 171 5.05 -8.46 2.80
C GLY A 171 5.41 -7.04 3.21
N ILE A 172 6.48 -6.49 2.64
CA ILE A 172 7.02 -5.18 3.03
C ILE A 172 6.26 -4.09 2.29
N HIS A 173 5.66 -3.17 3.07
CA HIS A 173 5.10 -1.91 2.60
C HIS A 173 6.06 -0.78 2.92
N LYS A 174 6.24 0.13 1.96
CA LYS A 174 7.15 1.27 2.07
C LYS A 174 6.41 2.57 1.84
N GLU A 175 6.73 3.56 2.66
CA GLU A 175 6.37 4.96 2.53
C GLU A 175 7.64 5.76 2.26
N TYR A 176 7.56 6.73 1.37
CA TYR A 176 8.70 7.55 0.94
C TYR A 176 8.49 9.03 1.28
N TYR A 177 9.56 9.75 1.41
CA TYR A 177 9.56 11.21 1.39
C TYR A 177 9.49 11.74 -0.06
N PRO A 178 9.05 12.99 -0.27
CA PRO A 178 9.03 13.61 -1.61
C PRO A 178 10.40 13.66 -2.31
N ASN A 179 11.51 13.58 -1.55
CA ASN A 179 12.86 13.46 -2.09
C ASN A 179 13.16 12.05 -2.66
N GLY A 180 12.30 11.05 -2.38
CA GLY A 180 12.40 9.67 -2.84
C GLY A 180 13.16 8.75 -1.87
N LYS A 181 13.57 9.24 -0.69
CA LYS A 181 14.13 8.38 0.34
C LYS A 181 13.03 7.70 1.13
N ILE A 182 13.30 6.50 1.62
CA ILE A 182 12.37 5.75 2.46
C ILE A 182 12.13 6.52 3.75
N LYS A 183 10.85 6.68 4.11
CA LYS A 183 10.37 7.25 5.36
C LYS A 183 10.02 6.16 6.36
N LYS A 184 9.36 5.11 5.87
CA LYS A 184 8.91 4.00 6.70
C LYS A 184 8.86 2.70 5.90
N GLU A 185 9.20 1.60 6.56
CA GLU A 185 8.99 0.23 6.07
C GLU A 185 8.26 -0.54 7.16
N VAL A 186 7.26 -1.32 6.78
CA VAL A 186 6.53 -2.21 7.70
C VAL A 186 6.28 -3.53 7.01
N GLU A 187 6.57 -4.61 7.70
CA GLU A 187 6.26 -5.96 7.23
C GLU A 187 4.87 -6.37 7.70
N PHE A 188 4.01 -6.73 6.76
CA PHE A 188 2.63 -7.15 6.98
C PHE A 188 2.42 -8.61 6.64
N LYS A 189 1.50 -9.22 7.36
CA LYS A 189 0.93 -10.52 7.04
C LYS A 189 -0.58 -10.45 7.19
N ALA A 190 -1.30 -10.69 6.11
CA ALA A 190 -2.76 -10.66 6.07
C ALA A 190 -3.38 -9.35 6.62
N GLY A 191 -2.75 -8.19 6.34
CA GLY A 191 -3.20 -6.86 6.77
C GLY A 191 -2.79 -6.45 8.18
N ILE A 192 -1.97 -7.25 8.86
CA ILE A 192 -1.54 -7.01 10.24
C ILE A 192 -0.01 -6.89 10.27
N PRO A 193 0.57 -5.86 10.94
CA PRO A 193 2.01 -5.77 11.14
C PRO A 193 2.56 -7.05 11.78
N ASN A 194 3.52 -7.72 11.11
CA ASN A 194 4.10 -8.98 11.58
C ASN A 194 5.50 -9.14 11.00
N GLY A 195 6.48 -8.72 11.76
CA GLY A 195 7.87 -8.59 11.35
C GLY A 195 8.47 -7.27 11.82
N ILE A 196 9.35 -6.68 11.06
CA ILE A 196 10.11 -5.49 11.47
C ILE A 196 9.52 -4.24 10.80
N ALA A 197 9.23 -3.21 11.61
CA ALA A 197 8.96 -1.86 11.16
C ALA A 197 10.20 -0.98 11.36
N ARG A 198 10.54 -0.16 10.36
CA ARG A 198 11.65 0.81 10.38
C ARG A 198 11.15 2.18 10.01
N GLN A 199 11.69 3.20 10.66
CA GLN A 199 11.43 4.59 10.35
C GLN A 199 12.75 5.32 10.13
N TYR A 200 12.76 6.21 9.15
CA TYR A 200 13.94 6.98 8.74
C TYR A 200 13.58 8.47 8.65
N ASN A 201 14.54 9.34 8.83
CA ASN A 201 14.38 10.78 8.58
C ASN A 201 14.63 11.12 7.09
N GLU A 202 14.39 12.37 6.71
CA GLU A 202 14.57 12.85 5.33
C GLU A 202 16.01 12.74 4.81
N LYS A 203 17.01 12.62 5.69
CA LYS A 203 18.39 12.35 5.32
C LYS A 203 18.62 10.86 5.01
N GLY A 204 17.66 9.98 5.35
CA GLY A 204 17.73 8.52 5.21
C GLY A 204 18.43 7.84 6.38
N ILE A 205 18.57 8.54 7.51
CA ILE A 205 19.13 7.97 8.74
C ILE A 205 18.00 7.27 9.48
N LYS A 206 18.24 6.04 9.90
CA LYS A 206 17.27 5.26 10.67
C LYS A 206 17.07 5.86 12.06
N GLU A 207 15.80 6.15 12.41
CA GLU A 207 15.42 6.72 13.70
C GLU A 207 14.86 5.66 14.65
N LYS A 208 14.12 4.69 14.09
CA LYS A 208 13.45 3.66 14.89
C LYS A 208 13.41 2.33 14.15
N GLU A 209 13.50 1.24 14.92
CA GLU A 209 13.26 -0.14 14.48
C GLU A 209 12.45 -0.85 15.57
N THR A 210 11.35 -1.52 15.18
CA THR A 210 10.45 -2.18 16.14
C THR A 210 10.02 -3.53 15.56
N SER A 211 10.08 -4.56 16.38
CA SER A 211 9.58 -5.89 16.04
C SER A 211 8.11 -6.03 16.42
N PHE A 212 7.30 -6.54 15.49
CA PHE A 212 5.88 -6.80 15.67
C PHE A 212 5.56 -8.28 15.50
N LYS A 213 4.63 -8.75 16.30
CA LYS A 213 4.00 -10.06 16.16
C LYS A 213 2.50 -9.91 16.28
N ASN A 214 1.77 -10.25 15.21
CA ASN A 214 0.30 -10.13 15.16
C ASN A 214 -0.21 -8.72 15.56
N GLY A 215 0.45 -7.65 15.09
CA GLY A 215 0.06 -6.26 15.33
C GLY A 215 0.52 -5.67 16.67
N ILE A 216 1.14 -6.47 17.54
CA ILE A 216 1.59 -6.05 18.86
C ILE A 216 3.13 -6.00 18.86
N GLU A 217 3.72 -4.99 19.52
CA GLU A 217 5.18 -4.96 19.72
C GLU A 217 5.63 -6.17 20.53
N ASP A 218 6.45 -7.04 19.93
CA ASP A 218 7.00 -8.27 20.54
C ASP A 218 8.37 -8.54 19.90
N GLY A 219 9.42 -8.55 20.72
CA GLY A 219 10.80 -8.59 20.30
C GLY A 219 11.53 -7.30 20.66
N VAL A 220 12.43 -6.79 19.82
CA VAL A 220 13.31 -5.66 20.17
C VAL A 220 12.80 -4.36 19.54
N ARG A 221 12.71 -3.30 20.36
CA ARG A 221 12.57 -1.91 19.92
C ARG A 221 13.92 -1.23 20.03
N LYS A 222 14.34 -0.51 18.97
CA LYS A 222 15.58 0.27 18.93
C LYS A 222 15.29 1.69 18.46
N ASN A 223 15.93 2.68 19.08
CA ASN A 223 15.96 4.05 18.62
C ASN A 223 17.41 4.46 18.34
N PHE A 224 17.59 5.40 17.43
CA PHE A 224 18.89 5.82 16.95
C PHE A 224 19.08 7.33 17.08
N TYR A 225 20.29 7.78 17.23
CA TYR A 225 20.69 9.19 17.17
C TYR A 225 20.73 9.68 15.71
N GLU A 226 20.80 11.00 15.51
CA GLU A 226 20.93 11.60 14.19
C GLU A 226 22.23 11.20 13.45
N ASN A 227 23.29 10.84 14.19
CA ASN A 227 24.52 10.33 13.62
C ASN A 227 24.44 8.85 13.19
N GLY A 228 23.28 8.19 13.42
CA GLY A 228 23.02 6.80 13.09
C GLY A 228 23.41 5.78 14.17
N ASN A 229 24.06 6.21 15.25
CA ASN A 229 24.40 5.34 16.36
C ASN A 229 23.16 4.92 17.15
N LEU A 230 23.19 3.72 17.72
CA LEU A 230 22.11 3.22 18.56
C LEU A 230 21.98 4.10 19.82
N LYS A 231 20.76 4.62 20.05
CA LYS A 231 20.44 5.41 21.26
C LYS A 231 19.99 4.51 22.39
N TYR A 232 19.06 3.62 22.13
CA TYR A 232 18.67 2.58 23.06
C TYR A 232 18.06 1.38 22.37
N SER A 233 18.11 0.24 23.06
CA SER A 233 17.35 -0.96 22.73
C SER A 233 16.61 -1.47 23.95
N ILE A 234 15.40 -1.99 23.75
CA ILE A 234 14.59 -2.61 24.82
C ILE A 234 13.84 -3.81 24.27
N GLU A 235 13.77 -4.86 25.06
CA GLU A 235 12.95 -6.02 24.75
C GLU A 235 11.49 -5.76 25.13
N MET A 236 10.59 -6.05 24.18
CA MET A 236 9.16 -5.90 24.31
C MET A 236 8.51 -7.26 24.31
N LYS A 237 7.51 -7.46 25.14
CA LYS A 237 6.68 -8.65 25.13
C LYS A 237 5.21 -8.27 25.25
N ASN A 238 4.41 -8.64 24.26
CA ASN A 238 2.99 -8.29 24.20
C ASN A 238 2.70 -6.80 24.44
N GLY A 239 3.52 -5.91 23.87
CA GLY A 239 3.38 -4.45 23.96
C GLY A 239 3.92 -3.82 25.25
N VAL A 240 4.50 -4.63 26.15
CA VAL A 240 5.05 -4.16 27.42
C VAL A 240 6.55 -4.39 27.45
N GLU A 241 7.30 -3.45 28.04
CA GLU A 241 8.73 -3.56 28.26
C GLU A 241 9.03 -4.74 29.21
N ASN A 242 9.75 -5.75 28.70
CA ASN A 242 10.00 -6.97 29.44
C ASN A 242 11.24 -7.69 28.91
N GLY A 243 12.38 -7.47 29.58
CA GLY A 243 13.66 -8.00 29.17
C GLY A 243 14.77 -6.97 29.26
N ALA A 244 15.85 -7.16 28.51
CA ALA A 244 17.03 -6.32 28.54
C ALA A 244 16.79 -4.92 27.96
N PHE A 245 17.27 -3.91 28.69
CA PHE A 245 17.34 -2.53 28.25
C PHE A 245 18.80 -2.09 28.20
N LYS A 246 19.19 -1.43 27.10
CA LYS A 246 20.51 -0.80 26.94
C LYS A 246 20.35 0.56 26.31
N GLN A 247 20.98 1.58 26.92
CA GLN A 247 21.06 2.93 26.39
C GLN A 247 22.53 3.29 26.16
N TYR A 248 22.78 4.08 25.14
CA TYR A 248 24.13 4.44 24.74
C TYR A 248 24.25 5.96 24.63
N TYR A 249 25.41 6.49 24.93
CA TYR A 249 25.80 7.83 24.57
C TYR A 249 25.88 7.99 23.06
N GLU A 250 25.83 9.23 22.58
CA GLU A 250 25.90 9.54 21.14
C GLU A 250 27.18 9.05 20.46
N ASN A 251 28.28 8.90 21.24
CA ASN A 251 29.55 8.30 20.79
C ASN A 251 29.51 6.75 20.69
N GLY A 252 28.42 6.11 21.08
CA GLY A 252 28.21 4.66 21.01
C GLY A 252 28.68 3.89 22.26
N ILE A 253 29.20 4.58 23.28
CA ILE A 253 29.55 3.95 24.57
C ILE A 253 28.28 3.66 25.35
N LEU A 254 28.21 2.50 26.01
CA LEU A 254 27.10 2.12 26.87
C LEU A 254 26.96 3.13 28.03
N GLU A 255 25.73 3.65 28.20
CA GLU A 255 25.37 4.61 29.25
C GLU A 255 24.58 3.94 30.37
N ILE A 256 23.58 3.10 30.01
CA ILE A 256 22.74 2.40 30.97
C ILE A 256 22.52 0.98 30.48
N GLU A 257 22.57 0.01 31.38
CA GLU A 257 21.97 -1.29 31.21
C GLU A 257 21.06 -1.63 32.39
N ALA A 258 19.90 -2.22 32.09
CA ALA A 258 18.92 -2.62 33.08
C ALA A 258 18.09 -3.81 32.57
N PHE A 259 17.33 -4.38 33.46
CA PHE A 259 16.34 -5.39 33.12
C PHE A 259 14.94 -4.88 33.47
N TYR A 260 14.00 -5.00 32.55
CA TYR A 260 12.59 -4.62 32.74
C TYR A 260 11.72 -5.88 32.92
N LYS A 261 10.76 -5.76 33.81
CA LYS A 261 9.70 -6.75 34.02
C LYS A 261 8.37 -6.01 34.14
N ASN A 262 7.43 -6.34 33.24
CA ASN A 262 6.11 -5.72 33.23
C ASN A 262 6.15 -4.16 33.23
N GLY A 263 7.05 -3.56 32.44
CA GLY A 263 7.18 -2.11 32.26
C GLY A 263 7.95 -1.38 33.40
N LYS A 264 8.56 -2.11 34.32
CA LYS A 264 9.33 -1.55 35.43
C LYS A 264 10.71 -2.17 35.49
N ILE A 265 11.72 -1.42 35.91
CA ILE A 265 13.06 -1.96 36.18
C ILE A 265 12.93 -2.97 37.34
N ASP A 266 13.42 -4.20 37.13
CA ASP A 266 13.38 -5.28 38.11
C ASP A 266 14.66 -6.11 37.94
N GLY A 267 15.63 -5.89 38.81
CA GLY A 267 16.95 -6.48 38.73
C GLY A 267 18.08 -5.45 38.85
N ILE A 268 19.27 -5.80 38.38
CA ILE A 268 20.44 -4.95 38.42
C ILE A 268 20.33 -3.88 37.33
N ARG A 269 20.54 -2.62 37.72
CA ARG A 269 20.78 -1.48 36.83
C ARG A 269 22.23 -1.02 36.99
N LYS A 270 22.90 -0.76 35.88
CA LYS A 270 24.24 -0.18 35.81
C LYS A 270 24.22 1.08 34.96
N ASP A 271 24.83 2.14 35.48
CA ASP A 271 25.05 3.38 34.76
C ASP A 271 26.58 3.56 34.57
N TYR A 272 26.97 4.07 33.41
CA TYR A 272 28.39 4.18 33.03
C TYR A 272 28.73 5.62 32.66
N TYR A 273 29.93 6.05 32.99
CA TYR A 273 30.53 7.29 32.52
C TYR A 273 30.72 7.27 31.00
N LYS A 274 30.87 8.45 30.37
CA LYS A 274 31.23 8.56 28.94
C LYS A 274 32.57 7.90 28.57
N SER A 275 33.43 7.65 29.55
CA SER A 275 34.66 6.85 29.41
C SER A 275 34.38 5.33 29.32
N GLY A 276 33.15 4.90 29.56
CA GLY A 276 32.76 3.49 29.61
C GLY A 276 33.02 2.80 30.95
N LYS A 277 33.53 3.52 31.96
CA LYS A 277 33.69 3.00 33.31
C LYS A 277 32.40 3.03 34.08
N LEU A 278 32.20 2.06 34.99
CA LEU A 278 31.03 1.94 35.84
C LEU A 278 30.94 3.16 36.77
N GLU A 279 29.76 3.81 36.78
CA GLU A 279 29.43 4.93 37.65
C GLU A 279 28.53 4.51 38.80
N VAL A 280 27.44 3.78 38.49
CA VAL A 280 26.47 3.32 39.49
C VAL A 280 26.09 1.87 39.18
N GLU A 281 25.98 1.07 40.24
CA GLU A 281 25.37 -0.25 40.21
C GLU A 281 24.41 -0.39 41.37
N GLY A 282 23.12 -0.74 41.08
CA GLY A 282 22.11 -0.91 42.12
C GLY A 282 21.09 -1.95 41.75
N PHE A 283 20.47 -2.54 42.75
CA PHE A 283 19.37 -3.47 42.58
C PHE A 283 18.02 -2.71 42.66
N TYR A 284 17.13 -3.03 41.74
CA TYR A 284 15.80 -2.45 41.63
C TYR A 284 14.73 -3.54 41.73
N LYS A 285 13.61 -3.22 42.36
CA LYS A 285 12.43 -4.06 42.43
C LYS A 285 11.19 -3.21 42.14
N ASP A 286 10.38 -3.64 41.21
CA ASP A 286 9.17 -2.93 40.79
C ASP A 286 9.40 -1.44 40.46
N GLY A 287 10.57 -1.11 39.89
CA GLY A 287 10.98 0.26 39.48
C GLY A 287 11.59 1.12 40.59
N LYS A 288 11.75 0.60 41.79
CA LYS A 288 12.34 1.32 42.94
C LYS A 288 13.66 0.67 43.33
N PRO A 289 14.70 1.47 43.72
CA PRO A 289 15.90 0.91 44.31
C PRO A 289 15.53 0.10 45.56
N ASP A 290 16.09 -1.12 45.69
CA ASP A 290 15.82 -2.04 46.80
C ASP A 290 17.04 -2.91 47.04
N GLY A 291 17.84 -2.57 48.02
CA GLY A 291 19.12 -3.18 48.33
C GLY A 291 20.30 -2.17 48.21
N TRP A 292 21.50 -2.71 48.09
CA TRP A 292 22.70 -1.89 47.98
C TRP A 292 22.81 -1.23 46.61
N THR A 293 23.19 0.06 46.63
CA THR A 293 23.62 0.84 45.47
C THR A 293 25.02 1.33 45.68
N TYR A 294 25.90 1.06 44.74
CA TYR A 294 27.30 1.44 44.75
C TYR A 294 27.53 2.56 43.73
N VAL A 295 28.21 3.60 44.18
CA VAL A 295 28.60 4.71 43.32
C VAL A 295 30.12 4.76 43.26
N TYR A 296 30.68 4.87 42.08
CA TYR A 296 32.11 4.85 41.82
C TYR A 296 32.58 6.20 41.25
N ASN A 297 33.83 6.54 41.51
CA ASN A 297 34.49 7.62 40.82
C ASN A 297 34.97 7.15 39.42
N GLU A 298 35.29 8.07 38.52
CA GLU A 298 35.73 7.73 37.17
C GLU A 298 37.09 6.99 37.14
N ASP A 299 37.89 7.04 38.22
CA ASP A 299 39.06 6.20 38.38
C ASP A 299 38.77 4.75 38.78
N GLY A 300 37.49 4.45 39.09
CA GLY A 300 36.99 3.12 39.48
C GLY A 300 36.99 2.90 41.01
N SER A 301 37.44 3.90 41.82
CA SER A 301 37.38 3.81 43.29
C SER A 301 35.95 3.97 43.77
N LEU A 302 35.58 3.23 44.81
CA LEU A 302 34.26 3.36 45.45
C LEU A 302 34.11 4.76 46.10
N LYS A 303 33.09 5.50 45.66
CA LYS A 303 32.78 6.85 46.20
C LYS A 303 31.86 6.77 47.39
N ARG A 304 30.80 5.97 47.28
CA ARG A 304 29.84 5.71 48.37
C ARG A 304 29.01 4.46 48.12
N GLU A 305 28.45 3.92 49.16
CA GLU A 305 27.42 2.90 49.14
C GLU A 305 26.16 3.39 49.87
N ILE A 306 24.98 3.08 49.36
CA ILE A 306 23.69 3.50 49.90
C ILE A 306 22.82 2.25 49.94
N PHE A 307 22.16 2.00 51.08
CA PHE A 307 21.19 0.93 51.18
C PHE A 307 19.78 1.48 51.04
N PHE A 308 19.00 0.87 50.14
CA PHE A 308 17.61 1.26 49.89
C PHE A 308 16.66 0.14 50.31
N ILE A 309 15.48 0.53 50.85
CA ILE A 309 14.32 -0.33 51.06
C ILE A 309 13.12 0.34 50.40
N GLU A 310 12.51 -0.29 49.44
CA GLU A 310 11.35 0.21 48.69
C GLU A 310 11.52 1.66 48.14
N GLY A 311 12.73 2.04 47.76
CA GLY A 311 13.05 3.37 47.25
C GLY A 311 13.46 4.40 48.28
N GLN A 312 13.42 4.09 49.56
CA GLN A 312 13.91 4.99 50.64
C GLN A 312 15.36 4.67 51.00
N ALA A 313 16.21 5.69 51.00
CA ALA A 313 17.62 5.56 51.36
C ALA A 313 17.79 5.46 52.87
N TYR A 314 18.59 4.52 53.30
CA TYR A 314 19.02 4.36 54.68
C TYR A 314 20.54 4.60 54.73
N GLU A 315 20.96 5.74 55.27
CA GLU A 315 22.37 6.00 55.54
C GLU A 315 22.79 5.23 56.82
N LYS A 316 23.90 4.51 56.74
CA LYS A 316 24.55 3.96 57.94
C LYS A 316 24.97 5.16 58.81
N ALA A 317 24.44 5.25 60.04
CA ALA A 317 24.98 6.21 61.02
C ALA A 317 26.48 5.99 61.08
N LYS A 318 27.29 7.05 60.78
CA LYS A 318 28.72 6.99 61.03
C LYS A 318 28.87 6.85 62.54
N ASP A 319 29.27 5.67 62.99
CA ASP A 319 29.76 5.51 64.34
C ASP A 319 30.91 6.51 64.57
N LYS A 320 30.71 7.39 65.53
CA LYS A 320 31.67 8.45 65.94
C LYS A 320 32.87 7.87 66.63
#